data_9fdb65331d37c9c9244afa456f0b31a7
#
_entry.id   9fdb65331d37c9c9244afa456f0b31a7
#
_cell.length_a   1.000
_cell.length_b   1.000
_cell.length_c   1.000
_cell.angle_alpha   90.00
_cell.angle_beta   90.00
_cell.angle_gamma   90.00
#
_symmetry.space_group_name_H-M   'P 1'
#
loop_
_entity.id
_entity.type
_entity.pdbx_description
1 polymer ?
#
loop_
_entity_poly.entity_id
_entity_poly.type
_entity_poly.pdbx_seq_one_letter_code
_entity_poly.pdbx_strand_id
1 'polypeptide(L)'
;MKRRAFFGGALAGMSITGAYAAPPKVKAGDIPTTTFGRTGIKVSVIAQGGARMDLLPDVQAAAAHVRKVYELGVDYFDCSRLYWDGRAEESYGIGLQGVRQNVFLTSKTVKRTAKEALEELEVSFRLLKTDHLDLWQAHAVQSMEDIQKILAPGGAMEAFEAAKKAGKCRFIGFTGHFDPEVHAALLKAYDKWDTVMMPLHAADPAYLSFEKTALPVAVERGVGVQAIKVFGKAYLLRSLSPTECLRYVLSLPGVHVAICGAGTVGQMEDNIRTVQNFRKMTPEEMEDVRKRALVGAGVQTGPGLEYWKKKA
;
A
#
# COMPACT_ATOMS: atom_id res chain seq x y z
N MET A 1 57.09 45.89 -27.10
CA MET A 1 56.19 45.36 -26.10
C MET A 1 54.77 45.73 -26.47
N LYS A 2 53.96 44.77 -27.00
CA LYS A 2 52.60 45.03 -27.45
C LYS A 2 51.64 44.38 -26.41
N ARG A 3 50.79 45.18 -25.73
CA ARG A 3 49.75 44.76 -24.85
C ARG A 3 48.53 44.31 -25.68
N ARG A 4 48.08 43.06 -25.53
CA ARG A 4 46.85 42.55 -26.08
C ARG A 4 45.68 42.88 -25.13
N ALA A 5 44.67 43.58 -25.63
CA ALA A 5 43.40 43.80 -24.93
C ALA A 5 42.52 42.55 -25.04
N PHE A 6 41.98 42.11 -23.89
CA PHE A 6 40.95 41.04 -23.83
C PHE A 6 39.57 41.71 -23.87
N PHE A 7 38.80 41.35 -24.88
CA PHE A 7 37.36 41.65 -24.97
C PHE A 7 36.58 40.69 -24.05
N GLY A 8 35.95 41.24 -22.99
CA GLY A 8 34.98 40.53 -22.18
C GLY A 8 33.61 40.60 -22.82
N GLY A 9 33.13 39.45 -23.35
CA GLY A 9 31.78 39.33 -23.78
C GLY A 9 30.87 39.03 -22.59
N ALA A 10 29.90 39.88 -22.29
CA ALA A 10 28.88 39.67 -21.29
C ALA A 10 27.84 38.68 -21.85
N LEU A 11 27.78 37.47 -21.29
CA LEU A 11 26.68 36.51 -21.48
C LEU A 11 25.48 36.99 -20.62
N ALA A 12 24.47 37.54 -21.29
CA ALA A 12 23.18 37.81 -20.68
C ALA A 12 22.47 36.47 -20.38
N GLY A 13 22.49 36.07 -19.14
CA GLY A 13 21.73 34.93 -18.65
C GLY A 13 20.24 35.27 -18.67
N MET A 14 19.49 34.68 -19.61
CA MET A 14 18.03 34.66 -19.55
C MET A 14 17.59 33.69 -18.42
N SER A 15 17.23 34.25 -17.26
CA SER A 15 16.55 33.54 -16.21
C SER A 15 15.10 33.32 -16.63
N ILE A 16 14.81 32.11 -17.11
CA ILE A 16 13.40 31.67 -17.30
C ILE A 16 12.86 31.32 -15.90
N THR A 17 12.34 32.31 -15.18
CA THR A 17 11.50 32.09 -14.00
C THR A 17 10.09 31.76 -14.49
N GLY A 18 9.90 30.51 -14.95
CA GLY A 18 8.58 29.97 -15.09
C GLY A 18 8.00 29.82 -13.67
N ALA A 19 7.08 30.71 -13.29
CA ALA A 19 6.29 30.53 -12.10
C ALA A 19 5.44 29.25 -12.27
N TYR A 20 5.89 28.15 -11.68
CA TYR A 20 5.03 26.97 -11.51
C TYR A 20 3.86 27.41 -10.64
N ALA A 21 2.69 27.54 -11.24
CA ALA A 21 1.45 27.73 -10.50
C ALA A 21 1.29 26.56 -9.51
N ALA A 22 1.10 26.87 -8.24
CA ALA A 22 0.81 25.85 -7.24
C ALA A 22 -0.40 25.02 -7.72
N PRO A 23 -0.31 23.69 -7.68
CA PRO A 23 -1.44 22.85 -8.11
C PRO A 23 -2.68 23.21 -7.31
N PRO A 24 -3.88 23.14 -7.91
CA PRO A 24 -5.13 23.47 -7.23
C PRO A 24 -5.29 22.60 -5.97
N LYS A 25 -5.83 23.20 -4.89
CA LYS A 25 -6.10 22.47 -3.65
C LYS A 25 -7.07 21.32 -3.94
N VAL A 26 -6.77 20.15 -3.40
CA VAL A 26 -7.65 18.97 -3.45
C VAL A 26 -8.95 19.33 -2.71
N LYS A 27 -10.10 19.05 -3.33
CA LYS A 27 -11.39 19.12 -2.62
C LYS A 27 -11.53 17.86 -1.78
N ALA A 28 -11.73 18.00 -0.49
CA ALA A 28 -12.04 16.89 0.40
C ALA A 28 -13.33 16.19 -0.05
N GLY A 29 -13.37 14.86 -0.01
CA GLY A 29 -14.58 14.08 -0.25
C GLY A 29 -14.82 13.58 -1.67
N ASP A 30 -14.04 14.01 -2.67
CA ASP A 30 -14.22 13.59 -4.08
C ASP A 30 -13.31 12.39 -4.44
N ILE A 31 -12.95 11.52 -3.48
CA ILE A 31 -12.12 10.35 -3.75
C ILE A 31 -13.00 9.21 -4.29
N PRO A 32 -12.68 8.64 -5.47
CA PRO A 32 -13.41 7.49 -5.97
C PRO A 32 -13.41 6.33 -4.99
N THR A 33 -14.54 5.64 -4.89
CA THR A 33 -14.70 4.45 -4.06
C THR A 33 -14.95 3.22 -4.92
N THR A 34 -14.64 2.05 -4.38
CA THR A 34 -14.92 0.75 -5.00
C THR A 34 -15.57 -0.18 -4.00
N THR A 35 -16.35 -1.15 -4.49
CA THR A 35 -16.80 -2.28 -3.66
C THR A 35 -15.62 -3.21 -3.44
N PHE A 36 -15.25 -3.44 -2.18
CA PHE A 36 -14.04 -4.15 -1.81
C PHE A 36 -14.22 -5.67 -1.87
N GLY A 37 -14.17 -6.21 -3.08
CA GLY A 37 -14.38 -7.64 -3.33
C GLY A 37 -15.70 -8.12 -2.71
N ARG A 38 -15.69 -9.35 -2.21
CA ARG A 38 -16.86 -9.98 -1.58
C ARG A 38 -17.25 -9.44 -0.20
N THR A 39 -16.48 -8.47 0.34
CA THR A 39 -16.86 -7.79 1.59
C THR A 39 -18.16 -7.00 1.43
N GLY A 40 -18.48 -6.59 0.21
CA GLY A 40 -19.66 -5.80 -0.11
C GLY A 40 -19.62 -4.35 0.34
N ILE A 41 -18.57 -3.93 1.06
CA ILE A 41 -18.45 -2.53 1.51
C ILE A 41 -17.75 -1.66 0.49
N LYS A 42 -18.01 -0.36 0.55
CA LYS A 42 -17.30 0.64 -0.25
C LYS A 42 -16.14 1.23 0.55
N VAL A 43 -14.99 1.37 -0.09
CA VAL A 43 -13.79 2.02 0.45
C VAL A 43 -13.17 2.91 -0.62
N SER A 44 -12.37 3.90 -0.23
CA SER A 44 -11.59 4.69 -1.18
C SER A 44 -10.61 3.80 -1.95
N VAL A 45 -10.42 4.10 -3.26
CA VAL A 45 -9.50 3.33 -4.13
C VAL A 45 -8.03 3.52 -3.78
N ILE A 46 -7.73 4.46 -2.88
CA ILE A 46 -6.40 4.64 -2.28
C ILE A 46 -6.51 4.62 -0.76
N ALA A 47 -5.43 4.18 -0.11
CA ALA A 47 -5.33 4.13 1.34
C ALA A 47 -4.02 4.73 1.84
N GLN A 48 -4.02 5.26 3.07
CA GLN A 48 -2.80 5.64 3.77
C GLN A 48 -2.14 4.40 4.37
N GLY A 49 -0.94 4.08 3.90
CA GLY A 49 -0.12 2.99 4.44
C GLY A 49 0.75 3.44 5.61
N GLY A 50 0.75 2.68 6.71
CA GLY A 50 1.47 2.97 7.95
C GLY A 50 2.95 2.59 7.95
N ALA A 51 3.42 1.80 6.97
CA ALA A 51 4.79 1.30 6.95
C ALA A 51 5.87 2.38 6.81
N ARG A 52 5.50 3.62 6.49
CA ARG A 52 6.41 4.77 6.31
C ARG A 52 6.16 5.90 7.32
N MET A 53 5.40 5.63 8.37
CA MET A 53 5.24 6.61 9.46
C MET A 53 6.55 6.86 10.22
N ASP A 54 7.48 5.93 10.15
CA ASP A 54 8.85 6.06 10.66
C ASP A 54 9.70 7.15 9.99
N LEU A 55 9.26 7.70 8.87
CA LEU A 55 9.89 8.86 8.21
C LEU A 55 9.50 10.21 8.83
N LEU A 56 8.47 10.23 9.65
CA LEU A 56 8.02 11.42 10.36
C LEU A 56 8.80 11.57 11.67
N PRO A 57 8.98 12.81 12.15
CA PRO A 57 9.87 13.10 13.29
C PRO A 57 9.50 12.31 14.57
N ASP A 58 8.20 12.15 14.84
CA ASP A 58 7.70 11.50 16.03
C ASP A 58 6.24 11.03 15.84
N VAL A 59 5.69 10.37 16.85
CA VAL A 59 4.31 9.85 16.88
C VAL A 59 3.28 10.97 16.71
N GLN A 60 3.52 12.17 17.26
CA GLN A 60 2.57 13.28 17.18
C GLN A 60 2.52 13.87 15.77
N ALA A 61 3.68 14.02 15.12
CA ALA A 61 3.77 14.43 13.73
C ALA A 61 3.09 13.40 12.80
N ALA A 62 3.29 12.10 13.07
CA ALA A 62 2.61 11.03 12.35
C ALA A 62 1.09 11.04 12.57
N ALA A 63 0.63 11.29 13.79
CA ALA A 63 -0.79 11.42 14.11
C ALA A 63 -1.44 12.63 13.41
N ALA A 64 -0.74 13.77 13.38
CA ALA A 64 -1.19 14.96 12.66
C ALA A 64 -1.29 14.69 11.14
N HIS A 65 -0.31 13.95 10.58
CA HIS A 65 -0.36 13.51 9.18
C HIS A 65 -1.59 12.62 8.91
N VAL A 66 -1.82 11.59 9.74
CA VAL A 66 -2.98 10.69 9.64
C VAL A 66 -4.29 11.48 9.68
N ARG A 67 -4.43 12.42 10.64
CA ARG A 67 -5.60 13.30 10.74
C ARG A 67 -5.79 14.11 9.46
N LYS A 68 -4.72 14.69 8.94
CA LYS A 68 -4.80 15.50 7.72
C LYS A 68 -5.21 14.69 6.49
N VAL A 69 -4.69 13.47 6.36
CA VAL A 69 -5.10 12.54 5.28
C VAL A 69 -6.59 12.18 5.37
N TYR A 70 -7.10 11.95 6.58
CA TYR A 70 -8.55 11.77 6.79
C TYR A 70 -9.35 13.01 6.34
N GLU A 71 -8.91 14.21 6.73
CA GLU A 71 -9.56 15.46 6.33
C GLU A 71 -9.56 15.71 4.82
N LEU A 72 -8.61 15.12 4.08
CA LEU A 72 -8.60 15.11 2.61
C LEU A 72 -9.61 14.13 2.00
N GLY A 73 -10.28 13.31 2.83
CA GLY A 73 -11.35 12.40 2.40
C GLY A 73 -10.92 10.94 2.19
N VAL A 74 -9.67 10.58 2.53
CA VAL A 74 -9.26 9.16 2.55
C VAL A 74 -9.94 8.49 3.73
N ASP A 75 -10.65 7.40 3.48
CA ASP A 75 -11.37 6.63 4.50
C ASP A 75 -10.71 5.28 4.82
N TYR A 76 -9.65 4.90 4.09
CA TYR A 76 -8.95 3.64 4.30
C TYR A 76 -7.55 3.88 4.90
N PHE A 77 -7.30 3.27 6.07
CA PHE A 77 -6.05 3.39 6.82
C PHE A 77 -5.46 2.00 7.09
N ASP A 78 -4.29 1.73 6.49
CA ASP A 78 -3.58 0.45 6.62
C ASP A 78 -2.45 0.57 7.62
N CYS A 79 -2.49 -0.21 8.70
CA CYS A 79 -1.46 -0.27 9.72
C CYS A 79 -0.99 -1.72 9.99
N SER A 80 -0.04 -1.88 10.89
CA SER A 80 0.43 -3.16 11.41
C SER A 80 1.13 -2.98 12.74
N ARG A 81 0.97 -3.96 13.63
CA ARG A 81 1.69 -4.05 14.89
C ARG A 81 3.22 -3.98 14.74
N LEU A 82 3.72 -4.52 13.62
CA LEU A 82 5.16 -4.55 13.32
C LEU A 82 5.73 -3.18 12.90
N TYR A 83 4.90 -2.26 12.40
CA TYR A 83 5.41 -1.01 11.85
C TYR A 83 5.88 -0.06 12.95
N TRP A 84 7.15 0.38 12.83
CA TRP A 84 7.80 1.30 13.76
C TRP A 84 7.65 0.87 15.23
N ASP A 85 7.80 -0.42 15.50
CA ASP A 85 7.67 -1.03 16.83
C ASP A 85 6.35 -0.71 17.54
N GLY A 86 5.26 -0.59 16.75
CA GLY A 86 3.92 -0.24 17.22
C GLY A 86 3.61 1.25 17.27
N ARG A 87 4.60 2.13 17.09
CA ARG A 87 4.37 3.60 17.09
C ARG A 87 3.50 4.03 15.91
N ALA A 88 3.49 3.26 14.80
CA ALA A 88 2.56 3.48 13.72
C ALA A 88 1.11 3.27 14.16
N GLU A 89 0.80 2.21 14.92
CA GLU A 89 -0.53 2.01 15.49
C GLU A 89 -0.90 3.12 16.49
N GLU A 90 0.04 3.52 17.35
CA GLU A 90 -0.17 4.63 18.28
C GLU A 90 -0.51 5.93 17.56
N SER A 91 0.23 6.26 16.50
CA SER A 91 -0.03 7.46 15.69
C SER A 91 -1.41 7.42 15.01
N TYR A 92 -1.84 6.26 14.54
CA TYR A 92 -3.18 6.06 13.97
C TYR A 92 -4.26 6.20 15.04
N GLY A 93 -4.04 5.62 16.23
CA GLY A 93 -4.96 5.73 17.36
C GLY A 93 -5.18 7.18 17.80
N ILE A 94 -4.12 8.00 17.80
CA ILE A 94 -4.22 9.45 18.10
C ILE A 94 -4.87 10.19 16.93
N GLY A 95 -4.38 9.99 15.72
CA GLY A 95 -4.83 10.72 14.53
C GLY A 95 -6.31 10.47 14.18
N LEU A 96 -6.82 9.27 14.41
CA LEU A 96 -8.21 8.89 14.09
C LEU A 96 -9.17 9.03 15.29
N GLN A 97 -8.72 9.55 16.42
CA GLN A 97 -9.58 9.75 17.57
C GLN A 97 -10.78 10.66 17.25
N GLY A 98 -11.99 10.24 17.63
CA GLY A 98 -13.24 10.94 17.34
C GLY A 98 -13.80 10.74 15.92
N VAL A 99 -13.06 10.04 15.02
CA VAL A 99 -13.52 9.74 13.65
C VAL A 99 -13.37 8.26 13.29
N ARG A 100 -13.01 7.40 14.25
CA ARG A 100 -12.79 5.95 14.04
C ARG A 100 -13.94 5.26 13.29
N GLN A 101 -15.17 5.62 13.58
CA GLN A 101 -16.38 5.05 12.98
C GLN A 101 -16.55 5.42 11.50
N ASN A 102 -15.83 6.41 11.00
CA ASN A 102 -15.93 6.91 9.64
C ASN A 102 -14.84 6.33 8.72
N VAL A 103 -13.97 5.46 9.25
CA VAL A 103 -12.83 4.94 8.49
C VAL A 103 -12.81 3.42 8.49
N PHE A 104 -12.22 2.86 7.45
CA PHE A 104 -11.84 1.47 7.34
C PHE A 104 -10.41 1.31 7.86
N LEU A 105 -10.27 0.78 9.07
CA LEU A 105 -8.99 0.64 9.75
C LEU A 105 -8.52 -0.82 9.74
N THR A 106 -7.27 -1.03 9.32
CA THR A 106 -6.67 -2.36 9.34
C THR A 106 -5.47 -2.44 10.25
N SER A 107 -5.23 -3.62 10.82
CA SER A 107 -3.95 -3.98 11.39
C SER A 107 -3.60 -5.44 11.08
N LYS A 108 -2.40 -5.89 11.50
CA LYS A 108 -1.84 -7.16 11.09
C LYS A 108 -1.03 -7.78 12.22
N THR A 109 -0.98 -9.13 12.25
CA THR A 109 -0.13 -9.89 13.16
C THR A 109 0.83 -10.81 12.40
N VAL A 110 2.07 -10.91 12.87
CA VAL A 110 3.05 -11.91 12.39
C VAL A 110 3.01 -13.20 13.19
N LYS A 111 2.16 -13.26 14.23
CA LYS A 111 2.01 -14.46 15.06
C LYS A 111 1.31 -15.58 14.29
N ARG A 112 1.74 -16.81 14.54
CA ARG A 112 1.24 -18.00 13.82
C ARG A 112 0.42 -18.92 14.72
N THR A 113 0.41 -18.70 16.04
CA THR A 113 -0.46 -19.41 16.98
C THR A 113 -1.68 -18.57 17.36
N ALA A 114 -2.81 -19.21 17.66
CA ALA A 114 -4.04 -18.52 18.04
C ALA A 114 -3.86 -17.67 19.31
N LYS A 115 -3.21 -18.22 20.31
CA LYS A 115 -2.96 -17.54 21.59
C LYS A 115 -2.17 -16.25 21.38
N GLU A 116 -1.00 -16.33 20.77
CA GLU A 116 -0.13 -15.16 20.57
C GLU A 116 -0.77 -14.11 19.65
N ALA A 117 -1.52 -14.54 18.63
CA ALA A 117 -2.21 -13.63 17.73
C ALA A 117 -3.30 -12.82 18.46
N LEU A 118 -4.08 -13.45 19.35
CA LEU A 118 -5.08 -12.76 20.17
C LEU A 118 -4.43 -11.82 21.18
N GLU A 119 -3.33 -12.23 21.84
CA GLU A 119 -2.58 -11.37 22.76
C GLU A 119 -2.05 -10.12 22.03
N GLU A 120 -1.52 -10.28 20.81
CA GLU A 120 -1.04 -9.16 19.99
C GLU A 120 -2.18 -8.26 19.51
N LEU A 121 -3.37 -8.80 19.21
CA LEU A 121 -4.56 -8.03 18.84
C LEU A 121 -4.99 -7.09 19.99
N GLU A 122 -4.96 -7.57 21.23
CA GLU A 122 -5.26 -6.72 22.39
C GLU A 122 -4.24 -5.58 22.60
N VAL A 123 -2.97 -5.82 22.23
CA VAL A 123 -1.96 -4.75 22.18
C VAL A 123 -2.31 -3.73 21.12
N SER A 124 -2.67 -4.20 19.92
CA SER A 124 -3.08 -3.33 18.80
C SER A 124 -4.28 -2.47 19.17
N PHE A 125 -5.30 -3.01 19.85
CA PHE A 125 -6.46 -2.23 20.31
C PHE A 125 -6.06 -1.09 21.26
N ARG A 126 -5.17 -1.34 22.19
CA ARG A 126 -4.69 -0.30 23.12
C ARG A 126 -3.96 0.82 22.38
N LEU A 127 -3.09 0.49 21.42
CA LEU A 127 -2.32 1.47 20.65
C LEU A 127 -3.22 2.25 19.68
N LEU A 128 -4.09 1.55 18.97
CA LEU A 128 -5.05 2.14 18.03
C LEU A 128 -6.23 2.86 18.71
N LYS A 129 -6.35 2.74 20.07
CA LYS A 129 -7.44 3.34 20.86
C LYS A 129 -8.82 2.97 20.33
N THR A 130 -9.03 1.70 20.01
CA THR A 130 -10.27 1.13 19.46
C THR A 130 -10.50 -0.25 20.05
N ASP A 131 -11.74 -0.71 20.03
CA ASP A 131 -12.14 -2.06 20.45
C ASP A 131 -12.34 -3.03 19.28
N HIS A 132 -12.22 -2.53 18.03
CA HIS A 132 -12.38 -3.33 16.83
C HIS A 132 -11.54 -2.83 15.66
N LEU A 133 -11.26 -3.74 14.72
CA LEU A 133 -10.71 -3.45 13.39
C LEU A 133 -11.79 -3.69 12.33
N ASP A 134 -11.68 -3.01 11.19
CA ASP A 134 -12.45 -3.39 10.02
C ASP A 134 -11.83 -4.64 9.37
N LEU A 135 -10.50 -4.69 9.28
CA LEU A 135 -9.80 -5.83 8.70
C LEU A 135 -8.58 -6.22 9.55
N TRP A 136 -8.51 -7.49 9.94
CA TRP A 136 -7.33 -8.04 10.60
C TRP A 136 -6.64 -9.06 9.70
N GLN A 137 -5.29 -8.97 9.55
CA GLN A 137 -4.56 -9.70 8.54
C GLN A 137 -3.40 -10.53 9.09
N ALA A 138 -3.22 -11.77 8.58
CA ALA A 138 -2.00 -12.53 8.75
C ALA A 138 -0.88 -11.83 7.96
N HIS A 139 0.13 -11.30 8.66
CA HIS A 139 1.19 -10.48 8.09
C HIS A 139 2.36 -11.31 7.60
N ALA A 140 2.92 -10.92 6.45
CA ALA A 140 4.18 -11.45 5.92
C ALA A 140 4.20 -12.99 5.81
N VAL A 141 3.15 -13.56 5.20
CA VAL A 141 3.13 -14.99 4.87
C VAL A 141 4.13 -15.23 3.74
N GLN A 142 5.18 -16.03 4.00
CA GLN A 142 6.35 -16.13 3.15
C GLN A 142 6.62 -17.53 2.61
N SER A 143 6.08 -18.58 3.25
CA SER A 143 6.38 -19.96 2.92
C SER A 143 5.17 -20.88 3.05
N MET A 144 5.29 -22.09 2.47
CA MET A 144 4.30 -23.14 2.68
C MET A 144 4.22 -23.60 4.15
N GLU A 145 5.33 -23.50 4.88
CA GLU A 145 5.37 -23.77 6.32
C GLU A 145 4.55 -22.72 7.11
N ASP A 146 4.58 -21.44 6.71
CA ASP A 146 3.70 -20.41 7.29
C ASP A 146 2.23 -20.79 7.10
N ILE A 147 1.84 -21.27 5.91
CA ILE A 147 0.47 -21.72 5.63
C ILE A 147 0.08 -22.86 6.57
N GLN A 148 0.96 -23.85 6.71
CA GLN A 148 0.71 -25.00 7.61
C GLN A 148 0.52 -24.53 9.06
N LYS A 149 1.39 -23.64 9.56
CA LYS A 149 1.28 -23.10 10.93
C LYS A 149 -0.01 -22.30 11.15
N ILE A 150 -0.39 -21.46 10.17
CA ILE A 150 -1.61 -20.65 10.25
C ILE A 150 -2.87 -21.52 10.30
N LEU A 151 -2.92 -22.59 9.49
CA LEU A 151 -4.09 -23.44 9.33
C LEU A 151 -4.14 -24.65 10.26
N ALA A 152 -3.05 -24.95 10.99
CA ALA A 152 -3.00 -26.05 11.94
C ALA A 152 -3.96 -25.86 13.12
N PRO A 153 -4.34 -26.93 13.84
CA PRO A 153 -5.01 -26.80 15.13
C PRO A 153 -4.19 -25.94 16.11
N GLY A 154 -4.83 -24.94 16.74
CA GLY A 154 -4.17 -23.93 17.56
C GLY A 154 -3.42 -22.86 16.75
N GLY A 155 -3.52 -22.88 15.43
CA GLY A 155 -2.93 -21.90 14.53
C GLY A 155 -3.67 -20.57 14.51
N ALA A 156 -3.03 -19.55 13.92
CA ALA A 156 -3.58 -18.19 13.91
C ALA A 156 -4.96 -18.07 13.24
N MET A 157 -5.34 -19.02 12.36
CA MET A 157 -6.66 -19.00 11.74
C MET A 157 -7.79 -19.11 12.77
N GLU A 158 -7.62 -19.91 13.81
CA GLU A 158 -8.61 -19.98 14.89
C GLU A 158 -8.80 -18.63 15.59
N ALA A 159 -7.71 -17.86 15.76
CA ALA A 159 -7.78 -16.50 16.30
C ALA A 159 -8.54 -15.55 15.36
N PHE A 160 -8.29 -15.61 14.06
CA PHE A 160 -8.98 -14.77 13.08
C PHE A 160 -10.49 -15.07 13.06
N GLU A 161 -10.89 -16.34 13.03
CA GLU A 161 -12.29 -16.74 13.06
C GLU A 161 -12.97 -16.35 14.39
N ALA A 162 -12.29 -16.55 15.52
CA ALA A 162 -12.79 -16.19 16.83
C ALA A 162 -12.97 -14.66 16.97
N ALA A 163 -11.99 -13.87 16.52
CA ALA A 163 -12.06 -12.42 16.53
C ALA A 163 -13.20 -11.90 15.63
N LYS A 164 -13.37 -12.47 14.44
CA LYS A 164 -14.47 -12.13 13.54
C LYS A 164 -15.83 -12.47 14.16
N LYS A 165 -15.97 -13.66 14.75
CA LYS A 165 -17.20 -14.09 15.45
C LYS A 165 -17.52 -13.21 16.65
N ALA A 166 -16.51 -12.75 17.38
CA ALA A 166 -16.66 -11.86 18.53
C ALA A 166 -16.88 -10.39 18.17
N GLY A 167 -16.88 -10.02 16.88
CA GLY A 167 -16.99 -8.63 16.42
C GLY A 167 -15.73 -7.78 16.61
N LYS A 168 -14.61 -8.38 17.01
CA LYS A 168 -13.32 -7.71 17.16
C LYS A 168 -12.69 -7.31 15.81
N CYS A 169 -13.07 -7.99 14.73
CA CYS A 169 -12.83 -7.54 13.37
C CYS A 169 -14.02 -7.91 12.48
N ARG A 170 -14.27 -7.10 11.44
CA ARG A 170 -15.35 -7.36 10.48
C ARG A 170 -14.91 -8.36 9.42
N PHE A 171 -13.67 -8.22 8.97
CA PHE A 171 -13.07 -8.99 7.89
C PHE A 171 -11.71 -9.54 8.28
N ILE A 172 -11.31 -10.62 7.61
CA ILE A 172 -10.01 -11.25 7.77
C ILE A 172 -9.29 -11.33 6.43
N GLY A 173 -7.97 -11.23 6.47
CA GLY A 173 -7.16 -11.28 5.27
C GLY A 173 -5.74 -11.73 5.55
N PHE A 174 -4.92 -11.73 4.54
CA PHE A 174 -3.51 -11.96 4.70
C PHE A 174 -2.67 -11.09 3.76
N THR A 175 -1.40 -11.00 4.06
CA THR A 175 -0.43 -10.23 3.28
C THR A 175 0.91 -10.94 3.25
N GLY A 176 1.64 -10.72 2.19
CA GLY A 176 3.01 -11.12 2.01
C GLY A 176 3.56 -10.49 0.74
N HIS A 177 4.83 -10.68 0.48
CA HIS A 177 5.47 -10.10 -0.69
C HIS A 177 6.70 -10.88 -1.15
N PHE A 178 6.88 -12.09 -0.60
CA PHE A 178 8.07 -12.90 -0.84
C PHE A 178 7.90 -13.82 -2.06
N ASP A 179 6.81 -14.57 -2.11
CA ASP A 179 6.53 -15.58 -3.14
C ASP A 179 5.06 -15.56 -3.56
N PRO A 180 4.73 -15.30 -4.85
CA PRO A 180 3.37 -15.31 -5.34
C PRO A 180 2.70 -16.70 -5.29
N GLU A 181 3.48 -17.80 -5.38
CA GLU A 181 2.94 -19.16 -5.27
C GLU A 181 2.40 -19.45 -3.86
N VAL A 182 3.05 -18.89 -2.83
CA VAL A 182 2.55 -18.98 -1.45
C VAL A 182 1.21 -18.28 -1.32
N HIS A 183 1.03 -17.13 -1.97
CA HIS A 183 -0.26 -16.43 -1.97
C HIS A 183 -1.35 -17.23 -2.67
N ALA A 184 -1.04 -17.75 -3.86
CA ALA A 184 -1.98 -18.59 -4.62
C ALA A 184 -2.35 -19.85 -3.83
N ALA A 185 -1.40 -20.47 -3.16
CA ALA A 185 -1.62 -21.65 -2.32
C ALA A 185 -2.53 -21.34 -1.11
N LEU A 186 -2.27 -20.24 -0.39
CA LEU A 186 -3.07 -19.84 0.78
C LEU A 186 -4.50 -19.43 0.38
N LEU A 187 -4.67 -18.76 -0.75
CA LEU A 187 -5.99 -18.48 -1.32
C LEU A 187 -6.77 -19.76 -1.62
N LYS A 188 -6.09 -20.81 -2.09
CA LYS A 188 -6.73 -22.12 -2.40
C LYS A 188 -6.98 -22.95 -1.15
N ALA A 189 -6.10 -22.87 -0.15
CA ALA A 189 -6.17 -23.69 1.07
C ALA A 189 -7.30 -23.27 2.03
N TYR A 190 -7.75 -22.01 1.96
CA TYR A 190 -8.84 -21.49 2.79
C TYR A 190 -9.74 -20.56 1.98
N ASP A 191 -11.02 -20.89 1.89
CA ASP A 191 -11.98 -20.24 0.99
C ASP A 191 -12.67 -19.00 1.56
N LYS A 192 -12.49 -18.72 2.87
CA LYS A 192 -13.18 -17.62 3.57
C LYS A 192 -12.32 -16.38 3.77
N TRP A 193 -11.19 -16.24 3.09
CA TRP A 193 -10.45 -14.99 3.09
C TRP A 193 -11.30 -13.88 2.48
N ASP A 194 -11.51 -12.79 3.22
CA ASP A 194 -12.23 -11.62 2.71
C ASP A 194 -11.32 -10.78 1.81
N THR A 195 -10.02 -10.67 2.17
CA THR A 195 -9.06 -9.82 1.44
C THR A 195 -7.67 -10.45 1.33
N VAL A 196 -6.91 -9.98 0.34
CA VAL A 196 -5.48 -10.28 0.18
C VAL A 196 -4.71 -9.02 -0.19
N MET A 197 -3.53 -8.84 0.41
CA MET A 197 -2.62 -7.75 0.11
C MET A 197 -1.33 -8.29 -0.50
N MET A 198 -0.94 -7.78 -1.68
CA MET A 198 0.22 -8.26 -2.43
C MET A 198 0.94 -7.13 -3.17
N PRO A 199 2.25 -7.28 -3.48
CA PRO A 199 2.96 -6.35 -4.35
C PRO A 199 2.35 -6.37 -5.75
N LEU A 200 1.97 -5.19 -6.26
CA LEU A 200 1.55 -5.01 -7.65
C LEU A 200 2.11 -3.68 -8.14
N HIS A 201 2.87 -3.72 -9.21
CA HIS A 201 3.50 -2.55 -9.83
C HIS A 201 3.97 -2.86 -11.24
N ALA A 202 4.32 -1.85 -12.01
CA ALA A 202 4.60 -2.01 -13.45
C ALA A 202 5.80 -2.92 -13.79
N ALA A 203 6.74 -3.14 -12.86
CA ALA A 203 7.85 -4.08 -13.06
C ALA A 203 7.56 -5.50 -12.51
N ASP A 204 6.45 -5.71 -11.79
CA ASP A 204 6.11 -7.02 -11.20
C ASP A 204 6.08 -8.17 -12.22
N PRO A 205 5.56 -7.98 -13.45
CA PRO A 205 5.48 -9.06 -14.45
C PRO A 205 6.82 -9.68 -14.87
N ALA A 206 7.95 -9.06 -14.53
CA ALA A 206 9.28 -9.51 -14.96
C ALA A 206 9.88 -10.60 -14.07
N TYR A 207 9.50 -10.68 -12.77
CA TYR A 207 10.08 -11.63 -11.84
C TYR A 207 9.10 -12.01 -10.72
N LEU A 208 8.87 -13.32 -10.51
CA LEU A 208 7.97 -13.86 -9.48
C LEU A 208 6.68 -13.03 -9.37
N SER A 209 5.94 -12.98 -10.47
CA SER A 209 4.85 -12.03 -10.68
C SER A 209 3.62 -12.37 -9.85
N PHE A 210 3.25 -11.50 -8.94
CA PHE A 210 1.96 -11.55 -8.24
C PHE A 210 0.81 -11.25 -9.20
N GLU A 211 1.01 -10.37 -10.18
CA GLU A 211 0.04 -10.05 -11.23
C GLU A 211 -0.36 -11.27 -12.05
N LYS A 212 0.61 -12.15 -12.37
CA LYS A 212 0.37 -13.34 -13.20
C LYS A 212 -0.04 -14.58 -12.42
N THR A 213 0.31 -14.67 -11.12
CA THR A 213 0.17 -15.89 -10.33
C THR A 213 -0.93 -15.78 -9.27
N ALA A 214 -0.83 -14.82 -8.34
CA ALA A 214 -1.73 -14.70 -7.21
C ALA A 214 -2.99 -13.88 -7.51
N LEU A 215 -2.86 -12.81 -8.29
CA LEU A 215 -3.98 -11.93 -8.64
C LEU A 215 -5.12 -12.67 -9.36
N PRO A 216 -4.89 -13.52 -10.38
CA PRO A 216 -5.97 -14.26 -11.02
C PRO A 216 -6.75 -15.15 -10.05
N VAL A 217 -6.07 -15.81 -9.11
CA VAL A 217 -6.71 -16.65 -8.09
C VAL A 217 -7.57 -15.81 -7.14
N ALA A 218 -7.09 -14.63 -6.74
CA ALA A 218 -7.86 -13.72 -5.90
C ALA A 218 -9.13 -13.21 -6.61
N VAL A 219 -9.01 -12.88 -7.91
CA VAL A 219 -10.13 -12.44 -8.75
C VAL A 219 -11.19 -13.53 -8.90
N GLU A 220 -10.78 -14.75 -9.26
CA GLU A 220 -11.66 -15.90 -9.39
C GLU A 220 -12.47 -16.16 -8.11
N ARG A 221 -11.87 -15.93 -6.95
CA ARG A 221 -12.50 -16.12 -5.64
C ARG A 221 -13.27 -14.91 -5.13
N GLY A 222 -13.29 -13.81 -5.87
CA GLY A 222 -13.96 -12.56 -5.47
C GLY A 222 -13.34 -11.89 -4.24
N VAL A 223 -12.11 -12.23 -3.90
CA VAL A 223 -11.39 -11.70 -2.72
C VAL A 223 -11.00 -10.24 -2.95
N GLY A 224 -11.15 -9.38 -1.95
CA GLY A 224 -10.75 -7.97 -2.03
C GLY A 224 -9.22 -7.83 -2.14
N VAL A 225 -8.73 -7.23 -3.23
CA VAL A 225 -7.29 -7.11 -3.49
C VAL A 225 -6.78 -5.73 -3.11
N GLN A 226 -5.73 -5.69 -2.29
CA GLN A 226 -4.97 -4.50 -1.90
C GLN A 226 -3.59 -4.56 -2.55
N ALA A 227 -3.27 -3.55 -3.35
CA ALA A 227 -1.96 -3.44 -3.97
C ALA A 227 -0.99 -2.65 -3.09
N ILE A 228 0.16 -3.23 -2.78
CA ILE A 228 1.29 -2.57 -2.13
C ILE A 228 2.49 -2.47 -3.07
N LYS A 229 3.52 -1.70 -2.65
CA LYS A 229 4.73 -1.47 -3.46
C LYS A 229 4.44 -0.77 -4.79
N VAL A 230 3.32 -0.07 -4.91
CA VAL A 230 2.85 0.62 -6.12
C VAL A 230 3.95 1.45 -6.81
N PHE A 231 4.79 2.13 -6.01
CA PHE A 231 5.92 2.93 -6.49
C PHE A 231 7.26 2.18 -6.45
N GLY A 232 7.27 0.85 -6.23
CA GLY A 232 8.50 0.05 -6.11
C GLY A 232 9.47 0.60 -5.05
N LYS A 233 8.99 1.08 -3.89
CA LYS A 233 9.78 1.83 -2.90
C LYS A 233 10.53 3.03 -3.50
N ALA A 234 9.88 3.78 -4.37
CA ALA A 234 10.38 4.93 -5.14
C ALA A 234 11.38 4.58 -6.27
N TYR A 235 11.81 3.35 -6.44
CA TYR A 235 12.71 2.99 -7.56
C TYR A 235 12.05 3.23 -8.92
N LEU A 236 10.76 2.95 -9.06
CA LEU A 236 10.02 3.18 -10.30
C LEU A 236 9.93 4.66 -10.67
N LEU A 237 10.01 5.55 -9.69
CA LEU A 237 9.96 7.00 -9.91
C LEU A 237 11.20 7.56 -10.63
N ARG A 238 12.18 6.72 -10.94
CA ARG A 238 13.31 7.07 -11.81
C ARG A 238 12.92 7.13 -13.29
N SER A 239 11.86 6.44 -13.68
CA SER A 239 11.41 6.32 -15.07
C SER A 239 9.91 6.50 -15.28
N LEU A 240 9.14 6.50 -14.21
CA LEU A 240 7.70 6.68 -14.20
C LEU A 240 7.28 7.79 -13.24
N SER A 241 6.21 8.49 -13.58
CA SER A 241 5.55 9.41 -12.65
C SER A 241 4.72 8.64 -11.60
N PRO A 242 4.43 9.24 -10.43
CA PRO A 242 3.50 8.66 -9.46
C PRO A 242 2.12 8.37 -10.07
N THR A 243 1.64 9.25 -10.97
CA THR A 243 0.38 9.09 -11.69
C THR A 243 0.39 7.83 -12.56
N GLU A 244 1.46 7.55 -13.29
CA GLU A 244 1.58 6.34 -14.11
C GLU A 244 1.61 5.08 -13.25
N CYS A 245 2.33 5.09 -12.13
CA CYS A 245 2.37 3.97 -11.20
C CYS A 245 0.97 3.65 -10.63
N LEU A 246 0.23 4.66 -10.19
CA LEU A 246 -1.14 4.49 -9.65
C LEU A 246 -2.12 4.05 -10.74
N ARG A 247 -2.09 4.71 -11.91
CA ARG A 247 -2.95 4.33 -13.04
C ARG A 247 -2.71 2.89 -13.47
N TYR A 248 -1.45 2.46 -13.54
CA TYR A 248 -1.10 1.08 -13.88
C TYR A 248 -1.79 0.09 -12.94
N VAL A 249 -1.55 0.24 -11.64
CA VAL A 249 -2.06 -0.69 -10.62
C VAL A 249 -3.59 -0.71 -10.57
N LEU A 250 -4.22 0.45 -10.61
CA LEU A 250 -5.69 0.57 -10.59
C LEU A 250 -6.34 0.16 -11.93
N SER A 251 -5.54 -0.01 -12.99
CA SER A 251 -6.02 -0.56 -14.27
C SER A 251 -6.01 -2.08 -14.32
N LEU A 252 -5.31 -2.75 -13.40
CA LEU A 252 -5.29 -4.20 -13.29
C LEU A 252 -6.67 -4.74 -12.91
N PRO A 253 -7.18 -5.77 -13.61
CA PRO A 253 -8.46 -6.38 -13.24
C PRO A 253 -8.46 -6.91 -11.81
N GLY A 254 -9.48 -6.55 -11.03
CA GLY A 254 -9.68 -7.04 -9.68
C GLY A 254 -8.83 -6.37 -8.60
N VAL A 255 -8.01 -5.37 -8.91
CA VAL A 255 -7.40 -4.52 -7.89
C VAL A 255 -8.42 -3.50 -7.40
N HIS A 256 -8.60 -3.42 -6.09
CA HIS A 256 -9.59 -2.56 -5.46
C HIS A 256 -8.97 -1.32 -4.83
N VAL A 257 -7.86 -1.49 -4.11
CA VAL A 257 -7.24 -0.42 -3.32
C VAL A 257 -5.74 -0.39 -3.54
N ALA A 258 -5.17 0.79 -3.79
CA ALA A 258 -3.74 1.04 -3.80
C ALA A 258 -3.31 1.61 -2.44
N ILE A 259 -2.48 0.87 -1.70
CA ILE A 259 -1.94 1.30 -0.41
C ILE A 259 -0.72 2.19 -0.64
N CYS A 260 -0.86 3.47 -0.35
CA CYS A 260 0.17 4.49 -0.55
C CYS A 260 0.86 4.84 0.77
N GLY A 261 2.16 4.57 0.88
CA GLY A 261 2.98 5.00 2.02
C GLY A 261 3.44 6.45 1.86
N ALA A 262 2.49 7.39 1.81
CA ALA A 262 2.81 8.82 1.72
C ALA A 262 3.43 9.30 3.04
N GLY A 263 4.64 9.85 2.98
CA GLY A 263 5.35 10.44 4.12
C GLY A 263 5.08 11.93 4.30
N THR A 264 4.40 12.56 3.34
CA THR A 264 3.94 13.96 3.42
C THR A 264 2.50 14.10 2.94
N VAL A 265 1.82 15.12 3.45
CA VAL A 265 0.45 15.46 3.01
C VAL A 265 0.40 15.75 1.51
N GLY A 266 1.40 16.48 0.99
CA GLY A 266 1.48 16.81 -0.44
C GLY A 266 1.56 15.56 -1.33
N GLN A 267 2.30 14.53 -0.93
CA GLN A 267 2.33 13.26 -1.67
C GLN A 267 0.94 12.60 -1.71
N MET A 268 0.18 12.65 -0.61
CA MET A 268 -1.18 12.11 -0.60
C MET A 268 -2.12 12.97 -1.45
N GLU A 269 -2.00 14.28 -1.43
CA GLU A 269 -2.76 15.18 -2.31
C GLU A 269 -2.50 14.89 -3.79
N ASP A 270 -1.25 14.61 -4.19
CA ASP A 270 -0.89 14.21 -5.57
C ASP A 270 -1.55 12.87 -5.94
N ASN A 271 -1.53 11.90 -5.03
CA ASN A 271 -2.19 10.62 -5.21
C ASN A 271 -3.72 10.78 -5.35
N ILE A 272 -4.34 11.64 -4.51
CA ILE A 272 -5.78 11.96 -4.58
C ILE A 272 -6.11 12.60 -5.92
N ARG A 273 -5.34 13.61 -6.38
CA ARG A 273 -5.54 14.21 -7.70
C ARG A 273 -5.48 13.19 -8.83
N THR A 274 -4.56 12.23 -8.72
CA THR A 274 -4.44 11.15 -9.70
C THR A 274 -5.71 10.29 -9.77
N VAL A 275 -6.27 9.88 -8.64
CA VAL A 275 -7.45 9.02 -8.63
C VAL A 275 -8.74 9.79 -8.94
N GLN A 276 -8.84 11.06 -8.58
CA GLN A 276 -9.96 11.93 -8.98
C GLN A 276 -10.06 12.11 -10.51
N ASN A 277 -8.90 12.08 -11.19
CA ASN A 277 -8.80 12.17 -12.65
C ASN A 277 -8.47 10.80 -13.28
N PHE A 278 -8.81 9.71 -12.62
CA PHE A 278 -8.46 8.37 -13.06
C PHE A 278 -9.07 8.04 -14.41
N ARG A 279 -8.19 7.62 -15.32
CA ARG A 279 -8.55 7.00 -16.60
C ARG A 279 -7.82 5.67 -16.69
N LYS A 280 -8.56 4.60 -16.89
CA LYS A 280 -7.99 3.26 -17.08
C LYS A 280 -6.99 3.29 -18.24
N MET A 281 -5.85 2.64 -18.08
CA MET A 281 -4.85 2.50 -19.13
C MET A 281 -5.32 1.54 -20.21
N THR A 282 -4.98 1.83 -21.47
CA THR A 282 -5.12 0.87 -22.56
C THR A 282 -4.03 -0.22 -22.46
N PRO A 283 -4.18 -1.36 -23.16
CA PRO A 283 -3.13 -2.38 -23.20
C PRO A 283 -1.77 -1.83 -23.66
N GLU A 284 -1.78 -0.91 -24.64
CA GLU A 284 -0.58 -0.27 -25.20
C GLU A 284 0.07 0.67 -24.17
N GLU A 285 -0.71 1.48 -23.44
CA GLU A 285 -0.23 2.32 -22.35
C GLU A 285 0.40 1.46 -21.24
N MET A 286 -0.23 0.35 -20.88
CA MET A 286 0.30 -0.57 -19.85
C MET A 286 1.62 -1.20 -20.29
N GLU A 287 1.73 -1.61 -21.55
CA GLU A 287 2.96 -2.20 -22.09
C GLU A 287 4.11 -1.17 -22.15
N ASP A 288 3.84 0.08 -22.54
CA ASP A 288 4.83 1.16 -22.51
C ASP A 288 5.34 1.42 -21.08
N VAL A 289 4.42 1.51 -20.12
CA VAL A 289 4.75 1.71 -18.71
C VAL A 289 5.57 0.55 -18.16
N ARG A 290 5.26 -0.71 -18.52
CA ARG A 290 6.07 -1.89 -18.15
C ARG A 290 7.50 -1.79 -18.68
N LYS A 291 7.68 -1.46 -19.98
CA LYS A 291 9.01 -1.32 -20.59
C LYS A 291 9.85 -0.26 -19.87
N ARG A 292 9.28 0.91 -19.62
CA ARG A 292 9.97 1.99 -18.89
C ARG A 292 10.25 1.63 -17.42
N ALA A 293 9.33 0.91 -16.77
CA ALA A 293 9.52 0.42 -15.41
C ALA A 293 10.77 -0.47 -15.29
N LEU A 294 11.01 -1.34 -16.26
CA LEU A 294 12.16 -2.24 -16.29
C LEU A 294 13.49 -1.48 -16.39
N VAL A 295 13.54 -0.40 -17.18
CA VAL A 295 14.72 0.46 -17.29
C VAL A 295 15.02 1.17 -15.96
N GLY A 296 14.01 1.79 -15.36
CA GLY A 296 14.15 2.49 -14.07
C GLY A 296 14.46 1.57 -12.89
N ALA A 297 13.95 0.35 -12.97
CA ALA A 297 14.13 -0.68 -11.94
C ALA A 297 15.53 -1.30 -11.92
N GLY A 298 16.34 -1.13 -12.98
CA GLY A 298 17.62 -1.82 -13.12
C GLY A 298 17.47 -3.35 -13.21
N VAL A 299 16.32 -3.83 -13.70
CA VAL A 299 15.96 -5.27 -13.77
C VAL A 299 16.87 -6.07 -14.70
N GLN A 300 17.68 -5.41 -15.49
CA GLN A 300 18.75 -6.06 -16.28
C GLN A 300 19.77 -6.81 -15.42
N THR A 301 19.76 -6.66 -14.11
CA THR A 301 20.74 -7.21 -13.18
C THR A 301 20.15 -8.17 -12.14
N GLY A 302 18.92 -8.67 -12.34
CA GLY A 302 18.28 -9.63 -11.40
C GLY A 302 17.45 -8.97 -10.31
N PRO A 303 17.22 -9.58 -9.13
CA PRO A 303 16.21 -9.18 -8.15
C PRO A 303 16.50 -7.85 -7.40
N GLY A 304 17.32 -6.98 -7.99
CA GLY A 304 17.80 -5.75 -7.33
C GLY A 304 16.70 -4.81 -6.86
N LEU A 305 15.64 -4.62 -7.65
CA LEU A 305 14.51 -3.77 -7.28
C LEU A 305 13.59 -4.44 -6.25
N GLU A 306 13.36 -5.73 -6.40
CA GLU A 306 12.36 -6.47 -5.65
C GLU A 306 13.02 -7.36 -4.58
N TYR A 307 13.93 -6.74 -3.80
CA TYR A 307 14.67 -7.42 -2.74
C TYR A 307 13.75 -8.08 -1.68
N TRP A 308 12.47 -7.76 -1.66
CA TRP A 308 11.46 -8.40 -0.80
C TRP A 308 10.97 -9.74 -1.35
N LYS A 309 11.19 -10.05 -2.64
CA LYS A 309 10.89 -11.35 -3.24
C LYS A 309 12.00 -12.35 -2.92
N LYS A 310 11.66 -13.64 -2.93
CA LYS A 310 12.68 -14.68 -2.75
C LYS A 310 13.74 -14.54 -3.84
N LYS A 311 14.97 -14.85 -3.48
CA LYS A 311 16.06 -14.98 -4.46
C LYS A 311 15.92 -16.31 -5.19
N ALA A 312 16.27 -16.31 -6.47
CA ALA A 312 16.35 -17.53 -7.27
C ALA A 312 17.42 -18.47 -6.75
#